data_70a44d0c2c30b4c83187c74d9c2d3c94
#
_entry.id   70a44d0c2c30b4c83187c74d9c2d3c94
#
_cell.length_a   1.000
_cell.length_b   1.000
_cell.length_c   1.000
_cell.angle_alpha   90.00
_cell.angle_beta   90.00
_cell.angle_gamma   90.00
#
_symmetry.space_group_name_H-M   'P 1'
#
loop_
_entity.id
_entity.type
_entity.pdbx_description
1 polymer ?
#
loop_
_entity_poly.entity_id
_entity_poly.type
_entity_poly.pdbx_seq_one_letter_code
_entity_poly.pdbx_strand_id
1 'polypeptide(L)'
;MENTNQFLHLSESEMLNIWKNLLGLEPHLCGCTIEREDGANVDERLITRMRQWYASLLLSAPENLLPVEDVKDELALMVADNGVVTAIVPPQCVRPVEWKLAPWKKSVTLFLQPGAPETAYLHNEWTRPGIHHPAAVDFGNRILLFSLPDGELPIMDMARCVVRPADGTYKLHSSALKTIPVWNATHLTGLPEIE
;
A
#
# COMPACT_ATOMS: atom_id res chain seq x y z
N MET A 1 -1.98 -25.67 -17.72
CA MET A 1 -1.33 -25.05 -16.56
C MET A 1 -2.26 -23.95 -16.10
N GLU A 2 -3.06 -24.24 -15.09
CA GLU A 2 -3.97 -23.26 -14.50
C GLU A 2 -3.13 -22.19 -13.78
N ASN A 3 -3.09 -20.99 -14.35
CA ASN A 3 -2.65 -19.81 -13.64
C ASN A 3 -3.72 -19.47 -12.59
N THR A 4 -3.65 -20.12 -11.46
CA THR A 4 -4.48 -19.74 -10.31
C THR A 4 -3.97 -18.41 -9.81
N ASN A 5 -4.56 -17.34 -10.27
CA ASN A 5 -4.36 -15.98 -9.82
C ASN A 5 -4.98 -15.87 -8.42
N GLN A 6 -4.31 -16.45 -7.43
CA GLN A 6 -4.88 -16.70 -6.11
C GLN A 6 -4.35 -15.69 -5.10
N PHE A 7 -5.20 -14.74 -4.75
CA PHE A 7 -5.00 -13.95 -3.54
C PHE A 7 -5.21 -14.84 -2.31
N LEU A 8 -4.24 -14.79 -1.41
CA LEU A 8 -4.28 -15.47 -0.12
C LEU A 8 -4.86 -14.51 0.92
N HIS A 9 -5.68 -15.07 1.81
CA HIS A 9 -6.18 -14.39 3.01
C HIS A 9 -5.66 -15.20 4.19
N LEU A 10 -4.70 -14.66 4.91
CA LEU A 10 -3.97 -15.37 5.95
C LEU A 10 -4.13 -14.65 7.29
N SER A 11 -4.31 -15.43 8.34
CA SER A 11 -4.13 -14.97 9.71
C SER A 11 -2.65 -14.78 10.05
N GLU A 12 -2.34 -14.10 11.15
CA GLU A 12 -0.97 -13.91 11.60
C GLU A 12 -0.26 -15.24 11.87
N SER A 13 -0.96 -16.24 12.44
CA SER A 13 -0.40 -17.55 12.71
C SER A 13 -0.08 -18.35 11.43
N GLU A 14 -0.98 -18.31 10.45
CA GLU A 14 -0.74 -18.96 9.15
C GLU A 14 0.43 -18.30 8.42
N MET A 15 0.47 -16.97 8.42
CA MET A 15 1.57 -16.23 7.80
C MET A 15 2.91 -16.51 8.50
N LEU A 16 2.93 -16.60 9.84
CA LEU A 16 4.12 -16.94 10.59
C LEU A 16 4.63 -18.35 10.25
N ASN A 17 3.74 -19.33 10.09
CA ASN A 17 4.11 -20.68 9.68
C ASN A 17 4.74 -20.68 8.28
N ILE A 18 4.14 -19.96 7.33
CA ILE A 18 4.71 -19.79 5.98
C ILE A 18 6.10 -19.14 6.07
N TRP A 19 6.23 -18.09 6.89
CA TRP A 19 7.49 -17.39 7.10
C TRP A 19 8.59 -18.31 7.62
N LYS A 20 8.29 -19.09 8.66
CA LYS A 20 9.22 -20.10 9.23
C LYS A 20 9.65 -21.11 8.18
N ASN A 21 8.71 -21.64 7.41
CA ASN A 21 9.00 -22.63 6.36
C ASN A 21 9.92 -22.06 5.27
N LEU A 22 9.67 -20.84 4.81
CA LEU A 22 10.46 -20.18 3.77
C LEU A 22 11.88 -19.82 4.24
N LEU A 23 12.08 -19.65 5.54
CA LEU A 23 13.40 -19.40 6.12
C LEU A 23 14.13 -20.69 6.56
N GLY A 24 13.53 -21.86 6.33
CA GLY A 24 14.12 -23.15 6.76
C GLY A 24 14.12 -23.34 8.27
N LEU A 25 13.33 -22.56 8.99
CA LEU A 25 13.11 -22.71 10.42
C LEU A 25 12.05 -23.80 10.60
N GLU A 26 12.43 -25.08 10.44
CA GLU A 26 11.51 -26.17 10.65
C GLU A 26 10.90 -26.09 12.05
N PRO A 27 9.58 -26.29 12.20
CA PRO A 27 9.01 -26.49 13.50
C PRO A 27 9.63 -27.82 14.03
N HIS A 28 10.55 -27.71 14.97
CA HIS A 28 10.94 -28.88 15.71
C HIS A 28 9.66 -29.51 16.26
N LEU A 29 9.47 -30.80 15.97
CA LEU A 29 8.28 -31.63 16.23
C LEU A 29 7.87 -31.75 17.73
N CYS A 30 8.49 -31.01 18.61
CA CYS A 30 8.11 -30.83 19.99
C CYS A 30 7.57 -29.41 20.15
N GLY A 31 6.38 -29.26 20.70
CA GLY A 31 5.77 -27.96 21.07
C GLY A 31 6.58 -27.15 22.09
N CYS A 32 7.87 -27.11 21.92
CA CYS A 32 8.80 -26.32 22.70
C CYS A 32 8.93 -24.96 22.02
N THR A 33 8.52 -23.93 22.69
CA THR A 33 8.91 -22.56 22.38
C THR A 33 10.44 -22.53 22.41
N ILE A 34 11.09 -22.18 21.30
CA ILE A 34 12.53 -21.98 21.30
C ILE A 34 12.77 -20.66 22.03
N GLU A 35 13.02 -20.74 23.32
CA GLU A 35 13.54 -19.62 24.10
C GLU A 35 15.06 -19.61 23.96
N ARG A 36 15.61 -18.47 23.55
CA ARG A 36 17.04 -18.26 23.63
C ARG A 36 17.45 -18.10 25.10
N GLU A 37 18.73 -18.33 25.41
CA GLU A 37 19.30 -18.11 26.76
C GLU A 37 19.07 -16.67 27.29
N ASP A 38 18.81 -15.71 26.39
CA ASP A 38 18.49 -14.32 26.73
C ASP A 38 16.99 -14.08 27.02
N GLY A 39 16.14 -15.14 27.03
CA GLY A 39 14.71 -15.07 27.29
C GLY A 39 13.90 -14.42 26.15
N ALA A 40 14.50 -14.16 24.99
CA ALA A 40 13.82 -13.51 23.89
C ALA A 40 12.93 -14.49 23.12
N ASN A 41 11.63 -14.16 23.00
CA ASN A 41 10.69 -14.92 22.20
C ASN A 41 11.00 -14.78 20.71
N VAL A 42 11.45 -15.86 20.09
CA VAL A 42 11.81 -15.88 18.66
C VAL A 42 10.59 -15.56 17.79
N ASP A 43 9.41 -16.04 18.16
CA ASP A 43 8.18 -15.82 17.40
C ASP A 43 7.79 -14.34 17.38
N GLU A 44 7.92 -13.63 18.49
CA GLU A 44 7.62 -12.17 18.54
C GLU A 44 8.55 -11.37 17.62
N ARG A 45 9.83 -11.76 17.56
CA ARG A 45 10.78 -11.12 16.64
C ARG A 45 10.44 -11.42 15.18
N LEU A 46 10.06 -12.66 14.88
CA LEU A 46 9.63 -13.05 13.52
C LEU A 46 8.35 -12.33 13.13
N ILE A 47 7.37 -12.21 14.02
CA ILE A 47 6.12 -11.47 13.80
C ILE A 47 6.43 -10.00 13.51
N THR A 48 7.31 -9.38 14.28
CA THR A 48 7.72 -7.99 14.05
C THR A 48 8.34 -7.80 12.67
N ARG A 49 9.23 -8.69 12.25
CA ARG A 49 9.85 -8.67 10.93
C ARG A 49 8.85 -8.90 9.80
N MET A 50 7.97 -9.86 9.98
CA MET A 50 6.90 -10.18 9.05
C MET A 50 5.98 -8.97 8.82
N ARG A 51 5.61 -8.26 9.88
CA ARG A 51 4.83 -7.02 9.82
C ARG A 51 5.58 -5.90 9.07
N GLN A 52 6.89 -5.76 9.32
CA GLN A 52 7.73 -4.79 8.62
C GLN A 52 7.85 -5.10 7.12
N TRP A 53 8.07 -6.37 6.77
CA TRP A 53 8.07 -6.82 5.39
C TRP A 53 6.74 -6.52 4.70
N TYR A 54 5.62 -6.87 5.34
CA TYR A 54 4.30 -6.64 4.76
C TYR A 54 3.99 -5.16 4.58
N ALA A 55 4.35 -4.32 5.54
CA ALA A 55 4.23 -2.87 5.40
C ALA A 55 5.05 -2.33 4.22
N SER A 56 6.30 -2.80 4.07
CA SER A 56 7.15 -2.45 2.93
C SER A 56 6.55 -2.94 1.60
N LEU A 57 5.99 -4.15 1.59
CA LEU A 57 5.30 -4.71 0.42
C LEU A 57 4.12 -3.83 -0.02
N LEU A 58 3.25 -3.42 0.91
CA LEU A 58 2.10 -2.56 0.63
C LEU A 58 2.53 -1.21 0.02
N LEU A 59 3.67 -0.68 0.43
CA LEU A 59 4.18 0.61 -0.05
C LEU A 59 4.83 0.53 -1.42
N SER A 60 5.52 -0.55 -1.76
CA SER A 60 6.44 -0.58 -2.90
C SER A 60 6.17 -1.64 -3.96
N ALA A 61 5.44 -2.71 -3.62
CA ALA A 61 5.24 -3.80 -4.57
C ALA A 61 4.28 -3.42 -5.71
N PRO A 62 4.38 -4.09 -6.86
CA PRO A 62 3.42 -3.95 -7.95
C PRO A 62 1.98 -4.23 -7.50
N GLU A 63 1.02 -3.48 -8.05
CA GLU A 63 -0.40 -3.55 -7.65
C GLU A 63 -1.02 -4.95 -7.83
N ASN A 64 -0.58 -5.71 -8.84
CA ASN A 64 -1.08 -7.06 -9.10
C ASN A 64 -0.72 -8.08 -8.00
N LEU A 65 0.15 -7.72 -7.07
CA LEU A 65 0.52 -8.56 -5.91
C LEU A 65 -0.22 -8.16 -4.63
N LEU A 66 -0.99 -7.08 -4.65
CA LEU A 66 -1.53 -6.40 -3.47
C LEU A 66 -3.06 -6.32 -3.50
N PRO A 67 -3.70 -6.19 -2.33
CA PRO A 67 -5.12 -5.91 -2.25
C PRO A 67 -5.39 -4.47 -2.74
N VAL A 68 -5.96 -4.34 -3.93
CA VAL A 68 -6.41 -3.07 -4.49
C VAL A 68 -7.93 -3.06 -4.45
N GLU A 69 -8.49 -2.03 -3.82
CA GLU A 69 -9.93 -1.85 -3.65
C GLU A 69 -10.35 -0.45 -4.12
N ASP A 70 -11.60 -0.30 -4.55
CA ASP A 70 -12.16 1.01 -4.89
C ASP A 70 -12.80 1.60 -3.63
N VAL A 71 -12.20 2.69 -3.14
CA VAL A 71 -12.61 3.37 -1.90
C VAL A 71 -13.40 4.66 -2.19
N LYS A 72 -13.92 4.84 -3.40
CA LYS A 72 -14.58 6.09 -3.82
C LYS A 72 -15.72 6.53 -2.90
N ASP A 73 -16.48 5.58 -2.36
CA ASP A 73 -17.64 5.85 -1.51
C ASP A 73 -17.23 6.22 -0.06
N GLU A 74 -15.96 6.00 0.29
CA GLU A 74 -15.41 6.30 1.61
C GLU A 74 -14.68 7.66 1.65
N LEU A 75 -14.49 8.30 0.48
CA LEU A 75 -13.78 9.56 0.37
C LEU A 75 -14.67 10.74 0.77
N ALA A 76 -14.15 11.64 1.61
CA ALA A 76 -14.75 12.95 1.80
C ALA A 76 -14.11 13.95 0.84
N LEU A 77 -14.93 14.54 -0.05
CA LEU A 77 -14.48 15.51 -1.07
C LEU A 77 -14.85 16.92 -0.64
N MET A 78 -13.90 17.83 -0.75
CA MET A 78 -14.09 19.27 -0.52
C MET A 78 -13.51 20.05 -1.70
N VAL A 79 -14.23 21.06 -2.16
CA VAL A 79 -13.79 21.96 -3.25
C VAL A 79 -13.34 23.28 -2.66
N ALA A 80 -12.17 23.74 -3.04
CA ALA A 80 -11.70 25.09 -2.75
C ALA A 80 -12.16 26.07 -3.83
N ASP A 81 -12.18 27.38 -3.51
CA ASP A 81 -12.62 28.45 -4.41
C ASP A 81 -11.87 28.50 -5.75
N ASN A 82 -10.64 27.94 -5.76
CA ASN A 82 -9.80 27.85 -6.96
C ASN A 82 -10.07 26.56 -7.80
N GLY A 83 -11.14 25.82 -7.53
CA GLY A 83 -11.48 24.59 -8.25
C GLY A 83 -10.59 23.37 -7.92
N VAL A 84 -9.73 23.47 -6.91
CA VAL A 84 -8.95 22.31 -6.45
C VAL A 84 -9.81 21.46 -5.52
N VAL A 85 -9.89 20.16 -5.79
CA VAL A 85 -10.62 19.22 -4.94
C VAL A 85 -9.65 18.58 -3.94
N THR A 86 -9.98 18.65 -2.68
CA THR A 86 -9.30 17.91 -1.62
C THR A 86 -10.10 16.66 -1.31
N ALA A 87 -9.49 15.51 -1.48
CA ALA A 87 -10.03 14.21 -1.07
C ALA A 87 -9.33 13.76 0.21
N ILE A 88 -10.10 13.54 1.26
CA ILE A 88 -9.59 12.95 2.51
C ILE A 88 -9.54 11.44 2.34
N VAL A 89 -8.35 10.88 2.53
CA VAL A 89 -8.06 9.46 2.30
C VAL A 89 -8.39 8.65 3.56
N PRO A 90 -9.13 7.54 3.44
CA PRO A 90 -9.40 6.64 4.57
C PRO A 90 -8.09 6.05 5.15
N PRO A 91 -8.01 5.82 6.47
CA PRO A 91 -6.76 5.38 7.13
C PRO A 91 -6.28 3.99 6.69
N GLN A 92 -7.15 3.14 6.17
CA GLN A 92 -6.79 1.85 5.60
C GLN A 92 -6.13 1.96 4.21
N CYS A 93 -6.28 3.07 3.51
CA CYS A 93 -5.63 3.32 2.23
C CYS A 93 -4.15 3.62 2.45
N VAL A 94 -3.28 2.77 1.92
CA VAL A 94 -1.81 2.89 2.07
C VAL A 94 -1.21 3.77 0.97
N ARG A 95 -1.67 3.56 -0.26
CA ARG A 95 -1.27 4.39 -1.41
C ARG A 95 -2.33 4.38 -2.51
N PRO A 96 -2.50 5.50 -3.21
CA PRO A 96 -3.38 5.57 -4.37
C PRO A 96 -2.76 4.79 -5.54
N VAL A 97 -3.62 4.20 -6.38
CA VAL A 97 -3.23 3.45 -7.59
C VAL A 97 -3.78 4.13 -8.83
N GLU A 98 -5.08 4.38 -8.86
CA GLU A 98 -5.76 4.96 -10.01
C GLU A 98 -7.01 5.69 -9.57
N TRP A 99 -7.08 7.00 -9.83
CA TRP A 99 -8.20 7.84 -9.43
C TRP A 99 -8.79 8.61 -10.62
N LYS A 100 -10.10 8.79 -10.60
CA LYS A 100 -10.81 9.50 -11.65
C LYS A 100 -12.01 10.26 -11.11
N LEU A 101 -12.08 11.57 -11.37
CA LEU A 101 -13.31 12.33 -11.22
C LEU A 101 -14.21 12.13 -12.46
N ALA A 102 -15.53 12.17 -12.28
CA ALA A 102 -16.49 11.96 -13.35
C ALA A 102 -16.29 12.91 -14.56
N PRO A 103 -15.94 14.21 -14.40
CA PRO A 103 -15.67 15.09 -15.54
C PRO A 103 -14.38 14.77 -16.29
N TRP A 104 -13.44 14.03 -15.70
CA TRP A 104 -12.15 13.74 -16.33
C TRP A 104 -12.27 12.73 -17.48
N LYS A 105 -11.53 12.94 -18.53
CA LYS A 105 -11.47 12.01 -19.68
C LYS A 105 -10.48 10.87 -19.48
N LYS A 106 -9.53 11.03 -18.56
CA LYS A 106 -8.56 10.02 -18.19
C LYS A 106 -8.44 9.93 -16.67
N SER A 107 -8.02 8.79 -16.18
CA SER A 107 -7.62 8.58 -14.79
C SER A 107 -6.20 9.12 -14.52
N VAL A 108 -5.93 9.42 -13.26
CA VAL A 108 -4.58 9.68 -12.73
C VAL A 108 -4.03 8.39 -12.15
N THR A 109 -2.86 8.00 -12.64
CA THR A 109 -2.09 6.83 -12.15
C THR A 109 -0.74 7.24 -11.58
N LEU A 110 -0.30 8.48 -11.87
CA LEU A 110 0.91 9.06 -11.31
C LEU A 110 0.52 10.17 -10.33
N PHE A 111 0.73 9.93 -9.06
CA PHE A 111 0.51 10.89 -7.99
C PHE A 111 1.81 11.60 -7.67
N LEU A 112 1.81 12.92 -7.84
CA LEU A 112 2.97 13.75 -7.54
C LEU A 112 3.18 13.85 -6.03
N GLN A 113 4.43 13.92 -5.61
CA GLN A 113 4.75 14.18 -4.21
C GLN A 113 4.73 15.68 -3.91
N PRO A 114 4.41 16.08 -2.68
CA PRO A 114 4.51 17.49 -2.27
C PRO A 114 5.94 18.00 -2.48
N GLY A 115 6.06 19.15 -3.12
CA GLY A 115 7.38 19.75 -3.42
C GLY A 115 8.05 19.26 -4.70
N ALA A 116 7.44 18.35 -5.46
CA ALA A 116 7.92 18.05 -6.80
C ALA A 116 7.85 19.32 -7.68
N PRO A 117 8.84 19.54 -8.57
CA PRO A 117 8.87 20.76 -9.42
C PRO A 117 7.59 20.97 -10.22
N GLU A 118 6.96 19.88 -10.64
CA GLU A 118 5.71 19.88 -11.41
C GLU A 118 4.52 20.45 -10.63
N THR A 119 4.55 20.37 -9.30
CA THR A 119 3.44 20.87 -8.45
C THR A 119 3.32 22.39 -8.51
N ALA A 120 4.39 23.12 -8.82
CA ALA A 120 4.38 24.57 -8.93
C ALA A 120 3.43 25.08 -10.03
N TYR A 121 3.28 24.31 -11.11
CA TYR A 121 2.43 24.67 -12.25
C TYR A 121 0.94 24.38 -11.98
N LEU A 122 0.61 23.53 -11.03
CA LEU A 122 -0.77 23.10 -10.76
C LEU A 122 -1.61 24.18 -10.06
N HIS A 123 -0.96 25.10 -9.35
CA HIS A 123 -1.64 26.17 -8.62
C HIS A 123 -2.01 27.38 -9.50
N ASN A 124 -1.45 27.43 -10.71
CA ASN A 124 -1.76 28.49 -11.67
C ASN A 124 -2.80 27.98 -12.68
N GLU A 125 -3.94 28.66 -12.77
CA GLU A 125 -5.05 28.29 -13.65
C GLU A 125 -4.67 28.19 -15.13
N TRP A 126 -3.72 29.01 -15.58
CA TRP A 126 -3.25 29.03 -16.97
C TRP A 126 -2.31 27.89 -17.34
N THR A 127 -1.61 27.31 -16.36
CA THR A 127 -0.65 26.23 -16.58
C THR A 127 -1.16 24.88 -16.06
N ARG A 128 -2.26 24.88 -15.34
CA ARG A 128 -2.89 23.66 -14.81
C ARG A 128 -3.35 22.75 -15.95
N PRO A 129 -3.04 21.44 -15.88
CA PRO A 129 -3.53 20.47 -16.86
C PRO A 129 -5.06 20.42 -16.86
N GLY A 130 -5.66 20.26 -18.05
CA GLY A 130 -7.11 20.10 -18.18
C GLY A 130 -7.60 18.68 -17.98
N ILE A 131 -8.88 18.44 -18.22
CA ILE A 131 -9.58 17.16 -18.02
C ILE A 131 -8.99 15.98 -18.83
N HIS A 132 -8.22 16.26 -19.87
CA HIS A 132 -7.56 15.23 -20.70
C HIS A 132 -6.25 14.72 -20.12
N HIS A 133 -5.64 15.48 -19.22
CA HIS A 133 -4.39 15.17 -18.54
C HIS A 133 -4.48 15.61 -17.07
N PRO A 134 -5.44 15.06 -16.30
CA PRO A 134 -5.63 15.47 -14.92
C PRO A 134 -4.39 15.18 -14.07
N ALA A 135 -4.21 15.95 -13.01
CA ALA A 135 -3.10 15.79 -12.09
C ALA A 135 -3.60 15.67 -10.65
N ALA A 136 -2.84 14.93 -9.85
CA ALA A 136 -3.08 14.76 -8.42
C ALA A 136 -1.77 14.86 -7.64
N VAL A 137 -1.84 15.40 -6.42
CA VAL A 137 -0.72 15.48 -5.47
C VAL A 137 -1.10 14.74 -4.21
N ASP A 138 -0.26 13.77 -3.81
CA ASP A 138 -0.46 12.91 -2.65
C ASP A 138 0.26 13.48 -1.43
N PHE A 139 -0.50 13.83 -0.40
CA PHE A 139 0.00 14.27 0.92
C PHE A 139 -0.11 13.16 1.99
N GLY A 140 -0.39 11.93 1.59
CA GLY A 140 -0.59 10.78 2.47
C GLY A 140 -2.02 10.69 2.99
N ASN A 141 -2.43 11.57 3.90
CA ASN A 141 -3.79 11.57 4.46
C ASN A 141 -4.83 12.33 3.63
N ARG A 142 -4.39 13.04 2.61
CA ARG A 142 -5.24 13.76 1.66
C ARG A 142 -4.60 13.81 0.29
N ILE A 143 -5.42 13.84 -0.74
CA ILE A 143 -4.96 14.00 -2.12
C ILE A 143 -5.63 15.25 -2.70
N LEU A 144 -4.82 16.12 -3.30
CA LEU A 144 -5.31 17.26 -4.05
C LEU A 144 -5.50 16.85 -5.51
N LEU A 145 -6.71 17.05 -6.01
CA LEU A 145 -7.09 16.73 -7.37
C LEU A 145 -7.28 18.03 -8.13
N PHE A 146 -6.58 18.16 -9.23
CA PHE A 146 -6.63 19.34 -10.10
C PHE A 146 -7.49 19.07 -11.33
N SER A 147 -7.85 20.15 -12.06
CA SER A 147 -8.59 20.01 -13.32
C SER A 147 -10.08 19.65 -13.16
N LEU A 148 -10.71 20.05 -12.05
CA LEU A 148 -12.15 20.10 -12.00
C LEU A 148 -12.62 21.30 -12.85
N PRO A 149 -13.53 21.11 -13.83
CA PRO A 149 -14.10 22.22 -14.59
C PRO A 149 -14.94 23.15 -13.70
N ASP A 150 -14.99 24.44 -14.05
CA ASP A 150 -15.79 25.42 -13.32
C ASP A 150 -17.27 25.04 -13.33
N GLY A 151 -17.89 25.12 -12.16
CA GLY A 151 -19.31 24.82 -11.98
C GLY A 151 -19.65 23.30 -11.91
N GLU A 152 -18.69 22.41 -12.10
CA GLU A 152 -18.91 20.98 -11.95
C GLU A 152 -18.78 20.52 -10.50
N LEU A 153 -19.56 19.49 -10.13
CA LEU A 153 -19.45 18.86 -8.82
C LEU A 153 -18.30 17.83 -8.79
N PRO A 154 -17.58 17.74 -7.67
CA PRO A 154 -16.50 16.78 -7.51
C PRO A 154 -17.05 15.37 -7.23
N ILE A 155 -17.54 14.70 -8.23
CA ILE A 155 -18.02 13.33 -8.12
C ILE A 155 -16.87 12.37 -8.44
N MET A 156 -16.53 11.48 -7.49
CA MET A 156 -15.53 10.42 -7.72
C MET A 156 -16.15 9.29 -8.53
N ASP A 157 -15.58 9.03 -9.71
CA ASP A 157 -15.95 7.91 -10.57
C ASP A 157 -15.23 6.63 -10.14
N MET A 158 -13.95 6.75 -9.78
CA MET A 158 -13.11 5.64 -9.35
C MET A 158 -11.98 6.13 -8.43
N ALA A 159 -11.71 5.38 -7.37
CA ALA A 159 -10.61 5.65 -6.44
C ALA A 159 -9.95 4.34 -5.97
N ARG A 160 -9.16 3.73 -6.84
CA ARG A 160 -8.44 2.49 -6.52
C ARG A 160 -7.23 2.78 -5.64
N CYS A 161 -7.15 2.09 -4.53
CA CYS A 161 -6.06 2.20 -3.55
C CYS A 161 -5.55 0.81 -3.16
N VAL A 162 -4.26 0.72 -2.84
CA VAL A 162 -3.76 -0.39 -2.05
C VAL A 162 -4.27 -0.20 -0.63
N VAL A 163 -4.99 -1.19 -0.11
CA VAL A 163 -5.59 -1.13 1.22
C VAL A 163 -4.86 -2.05 2.21
N ARG A 164 -4.74 -1.59 3.44
CA ARG A 164 -4.27 -2.41 4.55
C ARG A 164 -5.44 -3.22 5.08
N PRO A 165 -5.36 -4.55 5.10
CA PRO A 165 -6.38 -5.38 5.75
C PRO A 165 -6.38 -5.14 7.27
N ALA A 166 -7.40 -5.67 7.96
CA ALA A 166 -7.51 -5.59 9.42
C ALA A 166 -6.25 -6.12 10.11
N ASP A 167 -5.94 -5.58 11.29
CA ASP A 167 -4.77 -5.99 12.06
C ASP A 167 -4.74 -7.51 12.30
N GLY A 168 -3.56 -8.09 12.14
CA GLY A 168 -3.36 -9.54 12.27
C GLY A 168 -3.84 -10.35 11.05
N THR A 169 -4.24 -9.69 9.96
CA THR A 169 -4.58 -10.35 8.70
C THR A 169 -3.69 -9.90 7.55
N TYR A 170 -3.46 -10.79 6.60
CA TYR A 170 -2.60 -10.56 5.44
C TYR A 170 -3.35 -10.96 4.17
N LYS A 171 -3.45 -10.02 3.24
CA LYS A 171 -4.07 -10.25 1.94
C LYS A 171 -3.06 -9.93 0.85
N LEU A 172 -2.63 -10.93 0.09
CA LEU A 172 -1.58 -10.78 -0.92
C LEU A 172 -1.66 -11.88 -1.96
N HIS A 173 -1.11 -11.63 -3.13
CA HIS A 173 -0.94 -12.66 -4.14
C HIS A 173 0.16 -13.65 -3.73
N SER A 174 -0.03 -14.95 -3.98
CA SER A 174 0.92 -16.01 -3.60
C SER A 174 2.36 -15.78 -4.09
N SER A 175 2.52 -15.12 -5.24
CA SER A 175 3.84 -14.78 -5.77
C SER A 175 4.62 -13.78 -4.90
N ALA A 176 3.94 -12.96 -4.09
CA ALA A 176 4.60 -12.01 -3.20
C ALA A 176 5.42 -12.73 -2.10
N LEU A 177 5.02 -13.93 -1.70
CA LEU A 177 5.73 -14.73 -0.70
C LEU A 177 7.17 -15.05 -1.12
N LYS A 178 7.45 -15.11 -2.43
CA LYS A 178 8.79 -15.37 -2.97
C LYS A 178 9.79 -14.26 -2.65
N THR A 179 9.33 -13.09 -2.25
CA THR A 179 10.20 -11.96 -1.87
C THR A 179 10.73 -12.09 -0.44
N ILE A 180 10.13 -12.92 0.41
CA ILE A 180 10.47 -13.07 1.82
C ILE A 180 11.95 -13.43 2.05
N PRO A 181 12.51 -14.46 1.40
CA PRO A 181 13.91 -14.83 1.63
C PRO A 181 14.88 -13.71 1.26
N VAL A 182 14.63 -13.04 0.12
CA VAL A 182 15.48 -11.92 -0.35
C VAL A 182 15.39 -10.74 0.59
N TRP A 183 14.16 -10.35 0.99
CA TRP A 183 13.96 -9.25 1.91
C TRP A 183 14.63 -9.52 3.26
N ASN A 184 14.48 -10.74 3.79
CA ASN A 184 15.09 -11.12 5.06
C ASN A 184 16.62 -11.06 4.97
N ALA A 185 17.23 -11.54 3.88
CA ALA A 185 18.68 -11.48 3.68
C ALA A 185 19.21 -10.05 3.63
N THR A 186 18.48 -9.11 3.01
CA THR A 186 18.89 -7.70 2.91
C THR A 186 18.72 -6.91 4.22
N HIS A 187 17.87 -7.37 5.12
CA HIS A 187 17.58 -6.71 6.40
C HIS A 187 18.19 -7.44 7.61
N LEU A 188 19.02 -8.44 7.36
CA LEU A 188 19.76 -9.19 8.40
C LEU A 188 20.97 -8.42 8.97
N THR A 189 21.35 -7.29 8.39
CA THR A 189 22.45 -6.46 8.88
C THR A 189 22.08 -5.81 10.22
N GLY A 190 22.20 -6.57 11.30
CA GLY A 190 21.89 -6.12 12.67
C GLY A 190 21.68 -7.22 13.69
N LEU A 191 21.75 -8.48 13.28
CA LEU A 191 21.86 -9.58 14.25
C LEU A 191 23.34 -9.88 14.52
N PRO A 192 23.77 -10.01 15.79
CA PRO A 192 25.07 -10.59 16.09
C PRO A 192 25.16 -11.98 15.43
N GLU A 193 26.29 -12.22 14.76
CA GLU A 193 26.60 -13.55 14.22
C GLU A 193 26.45 -14.57 15.35
N ILE A 194 25.71 -15.63 15.07
CA ILE A 194 25.60 -16.77 15.99
C ILE A 194 26.86 -17.58 15.74
N GLU A 195 27.86 -17.45 16.62
CA GLU A 195 28.96 -18.42 16.77
C GLU A 195 28.44 -19.73 17.38
#